data_0a094e4b87f0319d2f062c144fe4f119
#
_entry.id   0a094e4b87f0319d2f062c144fe4f119
#
_cell.length_a   1.000
_cell.length_b   1.000
_cell.length_c   1.000
_cell.angle_alpha   90.00
_cell.angle_beta   90.00
_cell.angle_gamma   90.00
#
_symmetry.space_group_name_H-M   'P 1'
#
loop_
_entity.id
_entity.type
_entity.pdbx_description
1 polymer ?
#
loop_
_entity_poly.entity_id
_entity_poly.type
_entity_poly.pdbx_seq_one_letter_code
_entity_poly.pdbx_strand_id
1 'polypeptide(L)'
;MNTFSKQDDPAIPLGVLAAYGGLALPMAAGFIALQVIVPTFYAQALGLSLTAVGGILLVARLWDMVTDPLVGFLSDRTPTRFGRRKVWVLASAPLIATSVWLLFNPGGQVSNIYLLLCAMAIYIAGTMALVPMNAWGA
;
A
#
# COMPACT_ATOMS: atom_id res chain seq x y z
N MET A 1 8.29 -20.19 -43.06
CA MET A 1 8.31 -18.73 -43.30
C MET A 1 7.22 -18.14 -42.42
N ASN A 2 7.60 -17.85 -41.15
CA ASN A 2 6.65 -17.43 -40.12
C ASN A 2 6.60 -15.89 -40.10
N THR A 3 5.56 -15.35 -40.70
CA THR A 3 5.16 -13.96 -40.49
C THR A 3 4.58 -13.83 -39.08
N PHE A 4 5.44 -13.49 -38.10
CA PHE A 4 4.94 -12.95 -36.87
C PHE A 4 4.25 -11.63 -37.20
N SER A 5 2.95 -11.65 -37.23
CA SER A 5 2.09 -10.47 -37.24
C SER A 5 2.51 -9.63 -36.03
N LYS A 6 3.14 -8.51 -36.29
CA LYS A 6 3.36 -7.44 -35.32
C LYS A 6 1.97 -6.99 -34.91
N GLN A 7 1.49 -7.49 -33.77
CA GLN A 7 0.29 -6.95 -33.13
C GLN A 7 0.62 -5.48 -32.87
N ASP A 8 -0.04 -4.60 -33.59
CA ASP A 8 -0.07 -3.17 -33.28
C ASP A 8 -0.85 -3.04 -31.97
N ASP A 9 -0.16 -3.18 -30.84
CA ASP A 9 -0.70 -2.81 -29.54
C ASP A 9 -1.11 -1.34 -29.63
N PRO A 10 -2.37 -1.00 -29.37
CA PRO A 10 -2.81 0.38 -29.39
C PRO A 10 -1.98 1.15 -28.37
N ALA A 11 -1.16 2.07 -28.88
CA ALA A 11 -0.31 2.89 -28.03
C ALA A 11 -1.16 3.58 -26.97
N ILE A 12 -0.92 3.23 -25.70
CA ILE A 12 -1.64 3.81 -24.56
C ILE A 12 -1.45 5.33 -24.64
N PRO A 13 -2.51 6.14 -24.67
CA PRO A 13 -2.39 7.59 -24.78
C PRO A 13 -1.53 8.14 -23.64
N LEU A 14 -0.58 8.99 -23.98
CA LEU A 14 0.40 9.58 -23.05
C LEU A 14 -0.27 10.21 -21.83
N GLY A 15 -1.48 10.74 -21.98
CA GLY A 15 -2.27 11.31 -20.89
C GLY A 15 -2.70 10.28 -19.83
N VAL A 16 -3.01 9.07 -20.25
CA VAL A 16 -3.34 7.96 -19.32
C VAL A 16 -2.08 7.50 -18.60
N LEU A 17 -0.97 7.38 -19.33
CA LEU A 17 0.34 7.02 -18.74
C LEU A 17 0.81 8.06 -17.73
N ALA A 18 0.65 9.35 -18.04
CA ALA A 18 1.01 10.45 -17.15
C ALA A 18 0.12 10.51 -15.90
N ALA A 19 -1.17 10.27 -16.04
CA ALA A 19 -2.09 10.21 -14.91
C ALA A 19 -1.79 9.03 -14.00
N TYR A 20 -1.46 7.87 -14.58
CA TYR A 20 -1.11 6.66 -13.85
C TYR A 20 0.23 6.82 -13.10
N GLY A 21 1.26 7.30 -13.78
CA GLY A 21 2.57 7.58 -13.18
C GLY A 21 2.51 8.69 -12.14
N GLY A 22 1.70 9.72 -12.37
CA GLY A 22 1.49 10.82 -11.44
C GLY A 22 0.85 10.40 -10.11
N LEU A 23 0.06 9.32 -10.11
CA LEU A 23 -0.53 8.77 -8.89
C LEU A 23 0.37 7.69 -8.25
N ALA A 24 1.02 6.87 -9.05
CA ALA A 24 1.88 5.78 -8.59
C ALA A 24 3.19 6.28 -7.94
N LEU A 25 3.78 7.34 -8.48
CA LEU A 25 5.02 7.93 -7.97
C LEU A 25 4.93 8.42 -6.52
N PRO A 26 3.97 9.29 -6.13
CA PRO A 26 3.84 9.74 -4.75
C PRO A 26 3.48 8.59 -3.79
N MET A 27 2.73 7.60 -4.23
CA MET A 27 2.44 6.42 -3.41
C MET A 27 3.70 5.58 -3.17
N ALA A 28 4.48 5.31 -4.20
CA ALA A 28 5.75 4.58 -4.07
C ALA A 28 6.74 5.34 -3.19
N ALA A 29 6.88 6.64 -3.38
CA ALA A 29 7.73 7.51 -2.57
C ALA A 29 7.29 7.51 -1.10
N GLY A 30 5.98 7.57 -0.84
CA GLY A 30 5.41 7.49 0.51
C GLY A 30 5.72 6.16 1.19
N PHE A 31 5.59 5.05 0.47
CA PHE A 31 5.93 3.73 1.00
C PHE A 31 7.42 3.58 1.33
N ILE A 32 8.30 4.06 0.47
CA ILE A 32 9.76 4.05 0.72
C ILE A 32 10.09 4.94 1.91
N ALA A 33 9.52 6.14 1.99
CA ALA A 33 9.71 7.05 3.12
C ALA A 33 9.27 6.40 4.44
N LEU A 34 8.14 5.72 4.46
CA LEU A 34 7.68 4.99 5.64
C LEU A 34 8.64 3.87 6.04
N GLN A 35 9.16 3.11 5.09
CA GLN A 35 10.11 2.02 5.38
C GLN A 35 11.44 2.51 5.96
N VAL A 36 11.85 3.73 5.66
CA VAL A 36 13.08 4.34 6.19
C VAL A 36 12.82 5.13 7.47
N ILE A 37 11.77 5.94 7.48
CA ILE A 37 11.47 6.85 8.60
C ILE A 37 10.95 6.10 9.81
N VAL A 38 10.09 5.10 9.64
CA VAL A 38 9.48 4.37 10.75
C VAL A 38 10.51 3.64 11.62
N PRO A 39 11.44 2.83 11.07
CA PRO A 39 12.46 2.19 11.88
C PRO A 39 13.32 3.19 12.64
N THR A 40 13.72 4.27 11.96
CA THR A 40 14.55 5.31 12.55
C THR A 40 13.83 6.05 13.67
N PHE A 41 12.58 6.44 13.45
CA PHE A 41 11.76 7.13 14.43
C PHE A 41 11.50 6.28 15.69
N TYR A 42 11.11 5.03 15.49
CA TYR A 42 10.80 4.15 16.62
C TYR A 42 12.04 3.70 17.40
N ALA A 43 13.17 3.53 16.72
CA ALA A 43 14.41 3.16 17.39
C ALA A 43 15.07 4.36 18.09
N GLN A 44 15.12 5.54 17.46
CA GLN A 44 15.86 6.69 17.99
C GLN A 44 15.02 7.58 18.90
N ALA A 45 13.76 7.85 18.54
CA ALA A 45 12.92 8.75 19.31
C ALA A 45 12.12 8.05 20.42
N LEU A 46 11.75 6.80 20.23
CA LEU A 46 10.90 6.07 21.16
C LEU A 46 11.63 4.95 21.92
N GLY A 47 12.91 4.75 21.65
CA GLY A 47 13.79 3.86 22.40
C GLY A 47 13.52 2.35 22.20
N LEU A 48 12.81 1.95 21.16
CA LEU A 48 12.66 0.54 20.85
C LEU A 48 13.95 -0.01 20.22
N SER A 49 14.26 -1.28 20.49
CA SER A 49 15.44 -1.88 19.86
C SER A 49 15.24 -1.99 18.35
N LEU A 50 16.24 -1.64 17.56
CA LEU A 50 16.21 -1.71 16.10
C LEU A 50 15.87 -3.12 15.59
N THR A 51 16.35 -4.15 16.31
CA THR A 51 16.05 -5.54 16.02
C THR A 51 14.57 -5.86 16.19
N ALA A 52 13.93 -5.36 17.26
CA ALA A 52 12.51 -5.54 17.49
C ALA A 52 11.66 -4.83 16.40
N VAL A 53 12.03 -3.59 16.08
CA VAL A 53 11.36 -2.81 15.02
C VAL A 53 11.48 -3.52 13.67
N GLY A 54 12.69 -3.99 13.31
CA GLY A 54 12.92 -4.75 12.08
C GLY A 54 12.11 -6.05 12.01
N GLY A 55 12.06 -6.79 13.11
CA GLY A 55 11.25 -8.01 13.23
C GLY A 55 9.75 -7.75 13.08
N ILE A 56 9.24 -6.69 13.69
CA ILE A 56 7.84 -6.28 13.58
C ILE A 56 7.48 -5.91 12.13
N LEU A 57 8.33 -5.14 11.48
CA LEU A 57 8.11 -4.76 10.08
C LEU A 57 8.19 -5.96 9.13
N LEU A 58 9.06 -6.92 9.43
CA LEU A 58 9.13 -8.18 8.69
C LEU A 58 7.83 -8.98 8.82
N VAL A 59 7.30 -9.12 10.02
CA VAL A 59 6.01 -9.80 10.26
C VAL A 59 4.87 -9.08 9.53
N ALA A 60 4.83 -7.75 9.62
CA ALA A 60 3.85 -6.96 8.90
C ALA A 60 3.96 -7.13 7.36
N ARG A 61 5.17 -7.28 6.84
CA ARG A 61 5.41 -7.54 5.42
C ARG A 61 4.97 -8.94 4.98
N LEU A 62 5.18 -9.94 5.82
CA LEU A 62 4.66 -11.30 5.56
C LEU A 62 3.13 -11.32 5.57
N TRP A 63 2.52 -10.54 6.46
CA TRP A 63 1.06 -10.35 6.47
C TRP A 63 0.55 -9.71 5.17
N ASP A 64 1.27 -8.73 4.66
CA ASP A 64 0.98 -8.07 3.38
C ASP A 64 0.93 -9.07 2.22
N MET A 65 1.88 -10.01 2.15
CA MET A 65 1.88 -11.07 1.14
C MET A 65 0.61 -11.94 1.15
N VAL A 66 -0.03 -12.08 2.30
CA VAL A 66 -1.29 -12.84 2.44
C VAL A 66 -2.49 -11.95 2.11
N THR A 67 -2.45 -10.69 2.51
CA THR A 67 -3.55 -9.74 2.29
C THR A 67 -3.65 -9.26 0.86
N ASP A 68 -2.55 -9.19 0.11
CA ASP A 68 -2.55 -8.79 -1.30
C ASP A 68 -3.50 -9.63 -2.17
N PRO A 69 -3.39 -10.96 -2.24
CA PRO A 69 -4.32 -11.78 -3.01
C PRO A 69 -5.73 -11.77 -2.43
N LEU A 70 -5.86 -11.63 -1.11
CA LEU A 70 -7.16 -11.57 -0.45
C LEU A 70 -7.94 -10.31 -0.85
N VAL A 71 -7.28 -9.15 -0.79
CA VAL A 71 -7.86 -7.87 -1.22
C VAL A 71 -8.17 -7.89 -2.71
N GLY A 72 -7.29 -8.45 -3.54
CA GLY A 72 -7.53 -8.64 -4.96
C GLY A 72 -8.83 -9.41 -5.22
N PHE A 73 -8.97 -10.56 -4.58
CA PHE A 73 -10.14 -11.40 -4.70
C PHE A 73 -11.43 -10.72 -4.19
N LEU A 74 -11.36 -10.04 -3.03
CA LEU A 74 -12.50 -9.32 -2.47
C LEU A 74 -12.90 -8.13 -3.34
N SER A 75 -11.93 -7.36 -3.84
CA SER A 75 -12.20 -6.19 -4.69
C SER A 75 -12.88 -6.59 -6.00
N ASP A 76 -12.53 -7.73 -6.56
CA ASP A 76 -13.15 -8.24 -7.79
C ASP A 76 -14.57 -8.78 -7.57
N ARG A 77 -14.90 -9.21 -6.35
CA ARG A 77 -16.23 -9.75 -5.99
C ARG A 77 -17.19 -8.73 -5.40
N THR A 78 -16.74 -7.52 -5.08
CA THR A 78 -17.59 -6.51 -4.44
C THR A 78 -18.50 -5.84 -5.46
N PRO A 79 -19.83 -6.13 -5.50
CA PRO A 79 -20.76 -5.50 -6.43
C PRO A 79 -21.16 -4.12 -5.88
N THR A 80 -20.61 -3.04 -6.43
CA THR A 80 -20.98 -1.67 -6.02
C THR A 80 -21.38 -0.81 -7.22
N ARG A 81 -22.37 0.08 -6.99
CA ARG A 81 -22.88 1.04 -8.00
C ARG A 81 -21.82 2.03 -8.49
N PHE A 82 -20.78 2.28 -7.69
CA PHE A 82 -19.71 3.24 -7.99
C PHE A 82 -18.48 2.62 -8.68
N GLY A 83 -18.54 1.32 -9.03
CA GLY A 83 -17.43 0.56 -9.59
C GLY A 83 -16.68 -0.24 -8.52
N ARG A 84 -16.46 -1.52 -8.82
CA ARG A 84 -15.90 -2.52 -7.89
C ARG A 84 -14.61 -2.04 -7.20
N ARG A 85 -13.74 -1.39 -7.95
CA ARG A 85 -12.39 -1.00 -7.51
C ARG A 85 -12.33 0.40 -6.90
N LYS A 86 -13.18 1.34 -7.36
CA LYS A 86 -13.20 2.73 -6.85
C LYS A 86 -13.50 2.83 -5.36
N VAL A 87 -14.41 2.00 -4.86
CA VAL A 87 -14.80 1.99 -3.45
C VAL A 87 -13.65 1.57 -2.55
N TRP A 88 -12.84 0.61 -2.98
CA TRP A 88 -11.67 0.15 -2.24
C TRP A 88 -10.58 1.21 -2.17
N VAL A 89 -10.31 1.91 -3.28
CA VAL A 89 -9.38 3.03 -3.32
C VAL A 89 -9.88 4.19 -2.46
N LEU A 90 -11.16 4.53 -2.52
CA LEU A 90 -11.75 5.57 -1.68
C LEU A 90 -11.72 5.20 -0.18
N ALA A 91 -11.97 3.95 0.16
CA ALA A 91 -11.91 3.47 1.54
C ALA A 91 -10.46 3.41 2.07
N SER A 92 -9.48 3.19 1.21
CA SER A 92 -8.07 3.18 1.60
C SER A 92 -7.55 4.55 2.04
N ALA A 93 -8.06 5.65 1.47
CA ALA A 93 -7.59 7.00 1.78
C ALA A 93 -7.75 7.38 3.27
N PRO A 94 -8.94 7.28 3.89
CA PRO A 94 -9.09 7.56 5.31
C PRO A 94 -8.34 6.55 6.18
N LEU A 95 -8.22 5.30 5.73
CA LEU A 95 -7.48 4.27 6.46
C LEU A 95 -5.97 4.56 6.47
N ILE A 96 -5.41 4.99 5.34
CA ILE A 96 -4.01 5.44 5.25
C ILE A 96 -3.79 6.64 6.17
N ALA A 97 -4.65 7.67 6.07
CA ALA A 97 -4.53 8.88 6.87
C ALA A 97 -4.57 8.58 8.38
N THR A 98 -5.50 7.73 8.83
CA THR A 98 -5.63 7.34 10.23
C THR A 98 -4.43 6.51 10.69
N SER A 99 -3.97 5.58 9.87
CA SER A 99 -2.82 4.73 10.19
C SER A 99 -1.53 5.53 10.30
N VAL A 100 -1.31 6.48 9.39
CA VAL A 100 -0.15 7.40 9.44
C VAL A 100 -0.24 8.30 10.67
N TRP A 101 -1.42 8.86 10.95
CA TRP A 101 -1.64 9.67 12.14
C TRP A 101 -1.28 8.90 13.42
N LEU A 102 -1.81 7.70 13.58
CA LEU A 102 -1.53 6.85 14.74
C LEU A 102 -0.04 6.49 14.83
N LEU A 103 0.59 6.21 13.70
CA LEU A 103 2.00 5.82 13.65
C LEU A 103 2.93 6.93 14.14
N PHE A 104 2.64 8.18 13.81
CA PHE A 104 3.48 9.34 14.17
C PHE A 104 2.99 10.09 15.43
N ASN A 105 1.81 9.77 15.95
CA ASN A 105 1.27 10.39 17.15
C ASN A 105 0.86 9.33 18.19
N PRO A 106 1.83 8.58 18.73
CA PRO A 106 1.55 7.61 19.78
C PRO A 106 1.16 8.35 21.07
N GLY A 107 -0.10 8.21 21.46
CA GLY A 107 -0.69 8.92 22.62
C GLY A 107 -0.26 8.40 23.99
N GLY A 108 0.82 7.62 24.11
CA GLY A 108 1.24 7.03 25.36
C GLY A 108 2.50 6.16 25.25
N GLN A 109 2.63 5.18 26.14
CA GLN A 109 3.75 4.22 26.08
C GLN A 109 3.70 3.38 24.80
N VAL A 110 4.74 3.48 24.00
CA VAL A 110 4.84 2.75 22.74
C VAL A 110 5.23 1.30 23.01
N SER A 111 4.31 0.40 22.73
CA SER A 111 4.53 -1.04 22.79
C SER A 111 4.89 -1.60 21.43
N ASN A 112 5.63 -2.71 21.40
CA ASN A 112 5.90 -3.48 20.19
C ASN A 112 4.59 -3.89 19.47
N ILE A 113 3.54 -4.19 20.24
CA ILE A 113 2.21 -4.54 19.71
C ILE A 113 1.57 -3.33 19.03
N TYR A 114 1.71 -2.13 19.57
CA TYR A 114 1.20 -0.91 18.97
C TYR A 114 1.83 -0.67 17.58
N LEU A 115 3.15 -0.77 17.49
CA LEU A 115 3.87 -0.65 16.23
C LEU A 115 3.42 -1.71 15.21
N LEU A 116 3.27 -2.96 15.66
CA LEU A 116 2.80 -4.05 14.79
C LEU A 116 1.41 -3.75 14.22
N LEU A 117 0.47 -3.34 15.05
CA LEU A 117 -0.90 -3.04 14.62
C LEU A 117 -0.94 -1.85 13.64
N CYS A 118 -0.19 -0.80 13.92
CA CYS A 118 -0.08 0.36 13.02
C CYS A 118 0.56 -0.02 11.68
N ALA A 119 1.63 -0.82 11.70
CA ALA A 119 2.29 -1.31 10.50
C ALA A 119 1.35 -2.19 9.65
N MET A 120 0.64 -3.13 10.28
CA MET A 120 -0.35 -3.96 9.60
C MET A 120 -1.47 -3.12 8.97
N ALA A 121 -1.98 -2.13 9.70
CA ALA A 121 -3.03 -1.23 9.20
C ALA A 121 -2.57 -0.43 7.98
N ILE A 122 -1.34 0.08 7.99
CA ILE A 122 -0.75 0.82 6.86
C ILE A 122 -0.55 -0.09 5.65
N TYR A 123 -0.05 -1.31 5.84
CA TYR A 123 0.13 -2.25 4.74
C TYR A 123 -1.22 -2.65 4.12
N ILE A 124 -2.21 -2.99 4.93
CA ILE A 124 -3.58 -3.29 4.44
C ILE A 124 -4.16 -2.10 3.66
N ALA A 125 -4.03 -0.89 4.20
CA ALA A 125 -4.51 0.32 3.54
C ALA A 125 -3.80 0.57 2.19
N GLY A 126 -2.49 0.34 2.14
CA GLY A 126 -1.69 0.40 0.91
C GLY A 126 -2.12 -0.64 -0.13
N THR A 127 -2.33 -1.88 0.30
CA THR A 127 -2.84 -2.96 -0.57
C THR A 127 -4.21 -2.63 -1.13
N MET A 128 -5.12 -2.09 -0.29
CA MET A 128 -6.46 -1.66 -0.73
C MET A 128 -6.41 -0.54 -1.78
N ALA A 129 -5.37 0.29 -1.77
CA ALA A 129 -5.15 1.32 -2.77
C ALA A 129 -4.49 0.76 -4.04
N LEU A 130 -3.37 0.03 -3.88
CA LEU A 130 -2.49 -0.39 -4.98
C LEU A 130 -3.06 -1.53 -5.81
N VAL A 131 -3.66 -2.55 -5.17
CA VAL A 131 -4.15 -3.75 -5.88
C VAL A 131 -5.26 -3.40 -6.88
N PRO A 132 -6.33 -2.67 -6.50
CA PRO A 132 -7.34 -2.27 -7.47
C PRO A 132 -6.83 -1.30 -8.53
N MET A 133 -5.85 -0.45 -8.17
CA MET A 133 -5.26 0.51 -9.09
C MET A 133 -4.41 -0.18 -10.16
N ASN A 134 -3.58 -1.15 -9.78
CA ASN A 134 -2.77 -1.93 -10.72
C ASN A 134 -3.63 -2.77 -11.67
N ALA A 135 -4.73 -3.31 -11.17
CA ALA A 135 -5.68 -4.05 -11.99
C ALA A 135 -6.54 -3.15 -12.92
N TRP A 136 -6.47 -1.83 -12.75
CA TRP A 136 -7.17 -0.86 -13.62
C TRP A 136 -6.31 -0.47 -14.83
N GLY A 137 -4.99 -0.62 -14.73
CA GLY A 137 -4.04 -0.34 -15.80
C GLY A 137 -3.70 -1.54 -16.69
N ALA A 138 -4.28 -2.71 -16.40
CA ALA A 138 -4.20 -3.90 -17.24
C ALA A 138 -5.52 -4.09 -17.98
#